data_4f8f1cb6229d7dbb54e56ac8cf377eda
#
_entry.id   4f8f1cb6229d7dbb54e56ac8cf377eda
#
_cell.length_a   1.000
_cell.length_b   1.000
_cell.length_c   1.000
_cell.angle_alpha   90.00
_cell.angle_beta   90.00
_cell.angle_gamma   90.00
#
_symmetry.space_group_name_H-M   'P 1'
#
loop_
_entity.id
_entity.type
_entity.pdbx_description
1 polymer ?
#
loop_
_entity_poly.entity_id
_entity_poly.type
_entity_poly.pdbx_seq_one_letter_code
_entity_poly.pdbx_strand_id
1 'polypeptide(L)'
;YKRQIFLCPNGHQRCSINPSGYQWFDLSIDDEKYIKAEAVKAEIILNKFIEQVKKNYNILSSNIVLCGFSQGCMMAINIALTNREKFNCVVGFSGKIIDKDDLERRKKNGPETLLIHGDADEVVPVSNILEAKDFLIRNNVSVNTKIIKNCGHHIPIEASSLALHFIKKNLEIK
;
A
#
# COMPACT_ATOMS: atom_id res chain seq x y z
N TYR A 1 25.08 7.62 10.89
CA TYR A 1 24.01 6.69 10.53
C TYR A 1 22.67 7.43 10.63
N LYS A 2 21.99 7.65 9.52
CA LYS A 2 20.58 8.05 9.56
C LYS A 2 19.81 6.89 10.20
N ARG A 3 19.20 7.11 11.37
CA ARG A 3 18.39 6.09 12.05
C ARG A 3 17.10 5.91 11.25
N GLN A 4 16.84 4.69 10.82
CA GLN A 4 15.59 4.29 10.18
C GLN A 4 14.73 3.56 11.21
N ILE A 5 13.42 3.77 11.14
CA ILE A 5 12.44 3.10 11.99
C ILE A 5 11.48 2.36 11.07
N PHE A 6 11.23 1.10 11.37
CA PHE A 6 10.21 0.28 10.71
C PHE A 6 9.04 0.10 11.67
N LEU A 7 7.85 0.46 11.22
CA LEU A 7 6.63 0.32 11.98
C LEU A 7 5.66 -0.57 11.18
N CYS A 8 5.20 -1.64 11.80
CA CYS A 8 4.28 -2.62 11.19
C CYS A 8 2.99 -2.68 12.01
N PRO A 9 2.05 -1.75 11.79
CA PRO A 9 0.79 -1.77 12.53
C PRO A 9 -0.07 -2.98 12.12
N ASN A 10 -0.72 -3.57 13.09
CA ASN A 10 -1.76 -4.57 12.82
C ASN A 10 -2.99 -3.90 12.21
N GLY A 11 -3.73 -4.64 11.39
CA GLY A 11 -5.09 -4.27 11.03
C GLY A 11 -5.95 -4.08 12.27
N HIS A 12 -6.97 -3.24 12.19
CA HIS A 12 -7.78 -2.87 13.36
C HIS A 12 -8.83 -3.91 13.75
N GLN A 13 -9.06 -4.90 12.89
CA GLN A 13 -9.98 -6.01 13.14
C GLN A 13 -9.22 -7.31 13.38
N ARG A 14 -9.79 -8.21 14.21
CA ARG A 14 -9.34 -9.61 14.26
C ARG A 14 -9.71 -10.30 12.96
N CYS A 15 -8.79 -11.11 12.44
CA CYS A 15 -9.05 -11.86 11.23
C CYS A 15 -10.06 -12.98 11.51
N SER A 16 -11.12 -13.06 10.70
CA SER A 16 -12.19 -14.05 10.85
C SER A 16 -11.72 -15.49 10.61
N ILE A 17 -10.80 -15.66 9.66
CA ILE A 17 -10.27 -16.98 9.26
C ILE A 17 -8.96 -17.35 9.97
N ASN A 18 -8.31 -16.41 10.66
CA ASN A 18 -7.09 -16.62 11.44
C ASN A 18 -7.19 -15.90 12.78
N PRO A 19 -7.58 -16.57 13.88
CA PRO A 19 -7.79 -15.93 15.18
C PRO A 19 -6.56 -15.20 15.75
N SER A 20 -5.37 -15.59 15.35
CA SER A 20 -4.12 -14.93 15.75
C SER A 20 -3.75 -13.75 14.85
N GLY A 21 -4.44 -13.57 13.72
CA GLY A 21 -4.18 -12.55 12.73
C GLY A 21 -5.05 -11.29 12.89
N TYR A 22 -4.70 -10.29 12.09
CA TYR A 22 -5.42 -9.03 11.98
C TYR A 22 -5.69 -8.72 10.51
N GLN A 23 -6.73 -7.95 10.25
CA GLN A 23 -7.13 -7.52 8.93
C GLN A 23 -7.60 -6.06 8.94
N TRP A 24 -7.52 -5.39 7.80
CA TRP A 24 -8.05 -4.04 7.63
C TRP A 24 -9.56 -4.07 7.33
N PHE A 25 -10.01 -5.11 6.66
CA PHE A 25 -11.41 -5.43 6.34
C PHE A 25 -11.54 -6.92 6.04
N ASP A 26 -12.72 -7.47 6.22
CA ASP A 26 -12.96 -8.89 6.02
C ASP A 26 -13.20 -9.21 4.54
N LEU A 27 -12.22 -9.91 3.91
CA LEU A 27 -12.32 -10.36 2.51
C LEU A 27 -13.12 -11.66 2.35
N SER A 28 -13.52 -12.33 3.45
CA SER A 28 -14.42 -13.47 3.37
C SER A 28 -15.86 -13.06 3.10
N ILE A 29 -16.18 -11.78 3.27
CA ILE A 29 -17.47 -11.19 2.94
C ILE A 29 -17.41 -10.72 1.49
N ASP A 30 -18.09 -11.43 0.60
CA ASP A 30 -18.18 -11.10 -0.83
C ASP A 30 -19.25 -10.00 -1.06
N ASP A 31 -19.00 -8.82 -0.48
CA ASP A 31 -19.80 -7.62 -0.65
C ASP A 31 -18.91 -6.40 -0.87
N GLU A 32 -18.91 -5.91 -2.11
CA GLU A 32 -18.10 -4.76 -2.51
C GLU A 32 -18.42 -3.50 -1.70
N LYS A 33 -19.69 -3.27 -1.36
CA LYS A 33 -20.10 -2.08 -0.57
C LYS A 33 -19.56 -2.17 0.85
N TYR A 34 -19.60 -3.38 1.43
CA TYR A 34 -19.01 -3.64 2.74
C TYR A 34 -17.50 -3.38 2.72
N ILE A 35 -16.77 -3.95 1.75
CA ILE A 35 -15.32 -3.78 1.62
C ILE A 35 -14.95 -2.29 1.49
N LYS A 36 -15.65 -1.54 0.65
CA LYS A 36 -15.43 -0.10 0.47
C LYS A 36 -15.68 0.68 1.77
N ALA A 37 -16.76 0.39 2.48
CA ALA A 37 -17.08 1.06 3.74
C ALA A 37 -16.06 0.76 4.84
N GLU A 38 -15.62 -0.48 4.98
CA GLU A 38 -14.59 -0.87 5.96
C GLU A 38 -13.22 -0.32 5.61
N ALA A 39 -12.87 -0.24 4.33
CA ALA A 39 -11.61 0.40 3.88
C ALA A 39 -11.55 1.88 4.27
N VAL A 40 -12.67 2.61 4.22
CA VAL A 40 -12.76 4.00 4.69
C VAL A 40 -12.52 4.09 6.21
N LYS A 41 -13.08 3.16 7.00
CA LYS A 41 -12.82 3.10 8.45
C LYS A 41 -11.35 2.81 8.74
N ALA A 42 -10.77 1.83 8.03
CA ALA A 42 -9.35 1.50 8.13
C ALA A 42 -8.45 2.70 7.78
N GLU A 43 -8.81 3.46 6.75
CA GLU A 43 -8.11 4.68 6.34
C GLU A 43 -8.08 5.72 7.46
N ILE A 44 -9.20 5.95 8.13
CA ILE A 44 -9.29 6.89 9.27
C ILE A 44 -8.34 6.47 10.40
N ILE A 45 -8.32 5.18 10.74
CA ILE A 45 -7.48 4.64 11.81
C ILE A 45 -5.99 4.75 11.45
N LEU A 46 -5.63 4.36 10.21
CA LEU A 46 -4.26 4.45 9.73
C LEU A 46 -3.76 5.90 9.64
N ASN A 47 -4.59 6.83 9.19
CA ASN A 47 -4.21 8.25 9.19
C ASN A 47 -3.95 8.77 10.61
N LYS A 48 -4.76 8.39 11.60
CA LYS A 48 -4.51 8.73 13.01
C LYS A 48 -3.18 8.14 13.50
N PHE A 49 -2.90 6.89 13.18
CA PHE A 49 -1.63 6.26 13.51
C PHE A 49 -0.45 7.00 12.88
N ILE A 50 -0.52 7.35 11.59
CA ILE A 50 0.53 8.09 10.88
C ILE A 50 0.77 9.46 11.53
N GLU A 51 -0.28 10.19 11.89
CA GLU A 51 -0.15 11.48 12.58
C GLU A 51 0.51 11.33 13.97
N GLN A 52 0.21 10.27 14.72
CA GLN A 52 0.91 9.95 15.97
C GLN A 52 2.39 9.65 15.74
N VAL A 53 2.71 8.87 14.71
CA VAL A 53 4.10 8.58 14.32
C VAL A 53 4.86 9.87 13.98
N LYS A 54 4.28 10.73 13.15
CA LYS A 54 4.86 12.03 12.78
C LYS A 54 5.18 12.87 14.03
N LYS A 55 4.22 12.96 14.94
CA LYS A 55 4.37 13.71 16.19
C LYS A 55 5.43 13.09 17.09
N ASN A 56 5.40 11.78 17.33
CA ASN A 56 6.27 11.10 18.28
C ASN A 56 7.74 11.10 17.84
N TYR A 57 7.99 11.03 16.54
CA TYR A 57 9.34 10.99 15.97
C TYR A 57 9.79 12.30 15.34
N ASN A 58 8.93 13.32 15.36
CA ASN A 58 9.19 14.64 14.76
C ASN A 58 9.64 14.52 13.28
N ILE A 59 8.87 13.78 12.48
CA ILE A 59 9.16 13.53 11.06
C ILE A 59 8.10 14.11 10.15
N LEU A 60 8.51 14.52 8.95
CA LEU A 60 7.62 14.98 7.90
C LEU A 60 7.10 13.81 7.07
N SER A 61 5.93 13.94 6.47
CA SER A 61 5.37 12.94 5.54
C SER A 61 6.30 12.63 4.38
N SER A 62 7.08 13.61 3.90
CA SER A 62 8.12 13.41 2.88
C SER A 62 9.27 12.48 3.28
N ASN A 63 9.39 12.14 4.56
CA ASN A 63 10.36 11.18 5.09
C ASN A 63 9.73 9.82 5.43
N ILE A 64 8.44 9.63 5.11
CA ILE A 64 7.71 8.39 5.35
C ILE A 64 7.53 7.64 4.03
N VAL A 65 7.88 6.37 4.04
CA VAL A 65 7.59 5.42 2.97
C VAL A 65 6.43 4.54 3.42
N LEU A 66 5.42 4.40 2.57
CA LEU A 66 4.35 3.45 2.79
C LEU A 66 4.68 2.16 2.03
N CYS A 67 4.72 1.05 2.77
CA CYS A 67 4.99 -0.26 2.19
C CYS A 67 3.88 -1.23 2.62
N GLY A 68 3.34 -1.99 1.69
CA GLY A 68 2.26 -2.91 1.99
C GLY A 68 2.22 -4.15 1.10
N PHE A 69 1.74 -5.25 1.68
CA PHE A 69 1.48 -6.50 0.99
C PHE A 69 -0.02 -6.82 1.02
N SER A 70 -0.59 -7.29 -0.09
CA SER A 70 -2.00 -7.69 -0.18
C SER A 70 -2.92 -6.56 0.30
N GLN A 71 -3.72 -6.74 1.34
CA GLN A 71 -4.54 -5.67 1.95
C GLN A 71 -3.70 -4.46 2.37
N GLY A 72 -2.48 -4.67 2.88
CA GLY A 72 -1.55 -3.59 3.22
C GLY A 72 -1.17 -2.75 2.00
N CYS A 73 -0.99 -3.35 0.83
CA CYS A 73 -0.78 -2.64 -0.44
C CYS A 73 -2.00 -1.80 -0.81
N MET A 74 -3.20 -2.37 -0.71
CA MET A 74 -4.45 -1.66 -0.99
C MET A 74 -4.58 -0.41 -0.11
N MET A 75 -4.34 -0.55 1.18
CA MET A 75 -4.39 0.57 2.13
C MET A 75 -3.26 1.58 1.94
N ALA A 76 -2.05 1.13 1.59
CA ALA A 76 -0.93 2.03 1.32
C ALA A 76 -1.20 2.95 0.12
N ILE A 77 -1.75 2.41 -0.97
CA ILE A 77 -2.17 3.18 -2.15
C ILE A 77 -3.29 4.16 -1.75
N ASN A 78 -4.31 3.68 -1.06
CA ASN A 78 -5.47 4.47 -0.66
C ASN A 78 -5.03 5.70 0.15
N ILE A 79 -4.24 5.49 1.21
CA ILE A 79 -3.73 6.56 2.07
C ILE A 79 -2.81 7.51 1.33
N ALA A 80 -1.91 6.97 0.50
CA ALA A 80 -0.95 7.79 -0.23
C ALA A 80 -1.62 8.79 -1.18
N LEU A 81 -2.72 8.39 -1.81
CA LEU A 81 -3.45 9.23 -2.75
C LEU A 81 -4.38 10.23 -2.05
N THR A 82 -4.99 9.86 -0.92
CA THR A 82 -6.01 10.68 -0.25
C THR A 82 -5.49 11.58 0.86
N ASN A 83 -4.29 11.33 1.38
CA ASN A 83 -3.70 12.15 2.43
C ASN A 83 -3.45 13.59 1.93
N ARG A 84 -3.51 14.56 2.85
CA ARG A 84 -3.24 15.98 2.54
C ARG A 84 -1.77 16.25 2.23
N GLU A 85 -0.88 15.51 2.87
CA GLU A 85 0.56 15.64 2.70
C GLU A 85 1.10 14.52 1.80
N LYS A 86 2.08 14.84 0.97
CA LYS A 86 2.71 13.86 0.09
C LYS A 86 3.74 13.03 0.86
N PHE A 87 3.57 11.71 0.85
CA PHE A 87 4.58 10.77 1.33
C PHE A 87 5.78 10.69 0.39
N ASN A 88 6.90 10.16 0.86
CA ASN A 88 8.10 10.01 0.03
C ASN A 88 7.84 9.12 -1.18
N CYS A 89 7.49 7.87 -0.93
CA CYS A 89 7.11 6.93 -1.98
C CYS A 89 6.21 5.82 -1.42
N VAL A 90 5.64 5.03 -2.34
CA VAL A 90 4.83 3.85 -2.03
C VAL A 90 5.48 2.61 -2.64
N VAL A 91 5.53 1.52 -1.88
CA VAL A 91 5.84 0.19 -2.39
C VAL A 91 4.69 -0.75 -2.09
N GLY A 92 4.08 -1.29 -3.12
CA GLY A 92 2.96 -2.22 -3.01
C GLY A 92 3.30 -3.59 -3.58
N PHE A 93 2.98 -4.64 -2.81
CA PHE A 93 3.13 -6.03 -3.26
C PHE A 93 1.76 -6.69 -3.34
N SER A 94 1.46 -7.36 -4.44
CA SER A 94 0.31 -8.26 -4.63
C SER A 94 -1.02 -7.66 -4.14
N GLY A 95 -1.29 -6.41 -4.49
CA GLY A 95 -2.51 -5.70 -4.10
C GLY A 95 -3.34 -5.28 -5.30
N LYS A 96 -4.46 -4.59 -5.01
CA LYS A 96 -5.35 -3.97 -5.99
C LYS A 96 -5.86 -2.62 -5.49
N ILE A 97 -6.46 -1.84 -6.35
CA ILE A 97 -7.22 -0.64 -5.96
C ILE A 97 -8.63 -1.06 -5.55
N ILE A 98 -9.08 -0.64 -4.38
CA ILE A 98 -10.36 -1.03 -3.79
C ILE A 98 -11.52 -0.34 -4.49
N ASP A 99 -11.44 0.99 -4.65
CA ASP A 99 -12.48 1.82 -5.25
C ASP A 99 -11.84 2.92 -6.10
N LYS A 100 -11.84 2.70 -7.41
CA LYS A 100 -11.22 3.63 -8.37
C LYS A 100 -11.93 4.98 -8.39
N ASP A 101 -13.26 4.97 -8.38
CA ASP A 101 -14.07 6.19 -8.50
C ASP A 101 -13.94 7.07 -7.26
N ASP A 102 -13.95 6.44 -6.07
CA ASP A 102 -13.75 7.16 -4.82
C ASP A 102 -12.34 7.73 -4.70
N LEU A 103 -11.33 6.95 -5.07
CA LEU A 103 -9.93 7.40 -5.05
C LEU A 103 -9.68 8.54 -6.03
N GLU A 104 -10.21 8.48 -7.25
CA GLU A 104 -10.09 9.55 -8.24
C GLU A 104 -10.69 10.85 -7.73
N ARG A 105 -11.89 10.77 -7.13
CA ARG A 105 -12.59 11.92 -6.56
C ARG A 105 -11.86 12.54 -5.36
N ARG A 106 -11.25 11.70 -4.49
CA ARG A 106 -10.62 12.14 -3.23
C ARG A 106 -9.12 12.36 -3.34
N LYS A 107 -8.52 12.06 -4.48
CA LYS A 107 -7.08 12.17 -4.69
C LYS A 107 -6.57 13.59 -4.41
N LYS A 108 -5.51 13.69 -3.64
CA LYS A 108 -4.80 14.93 -3.29
C LYS A 108 -3.34 14.91 -3.68
N ASN A 109 -2.74 13.73 -3.67
CA ASN A 109 -1.31 13.52 -3.89
C ASN A 109 -1.05 12.37 -4.85
N GLY A 110 0.21 12.25 -5.29
CA GLY A 110 0.70 11.17 -6.12
C GLY A 110 2.19 10.96 -5.85
N PRO A 111 2.58 10.24 -4.79
CA PRO A 111 3.98 9.92 -4.55
C PRO A 111 4.51 8.94 -5.61
N GLU A 112 5.83 8.90 -5.78
CA GLU A 112 6.48 7.87 -6.60
C GLU A 112 6.05 6.48 -6.09
N THR A 113 5.61 5.63 -7.00
CA THR A 113 5.01 4.33 -6.64
C THR A 113 5.72 3.18 -7.35
N LEU A 114 6.03 2.12 -6.61
CA LEU A 114 6.48 0.84 -7.14
C LEU A 114 5.46 -0.24 -6.78
N LEU A 115 4.93 -0.93 -7.79
CA LEU A 115 4.05 -2.08 -7.60
C LEU A 115 4.76 -3.36 -8.08
N ILE A 116 4.74 -4.40 -7.26
CA ILE A 116 5.37 -5.70 -7.56
C ILE A 116 4.31 -6.79 -7.37
N HIS A 117 4.24 -7.73 -8.32
CA HIS A 117 3.22 -8.79 -8.31
C HIS A 117 3.79 -10.08 -8.89
N GLY A 118 3.35 -11.22 -8.35
CA GLY A 118 3.64 -12.53 -8.92
C GLY A 118 2.70 -12.85 -10.08
N ASP A 119 3.21 -13.46 -11.15
CA ASP A 119 2.37 -13.86 -12.29
C ASP A 119 1.52 -15.10 -12.04
N ALA A 120 1.87 -15.89 -11.01
CA ALA A 120 1.13 -17.06 -10.55
C ALA A 120 0.36 -16.80 -9.23
N ASP A 121 0.00 -15.54 -8.95
CA ASP A 121 -0.77 -15.16 -7.76
C ASP A 121 -2.24 -15.61 -7.91
N GLU A 122 -2.64 -16.62 -7.14
CA GLU A 122 -3.99 -17.19 -7.15
C GLU A 122 -4.95 -16.47 -6.18
N VAL A 123 -4.44 -15.59 -5.30
CA VAL A 123 -5.24 -14.84 -4.32
C VAL A 123 -5.66 -13.49 -4.89
N VAL A 124 -4.72 -12.75 -5.45
CA VAL A 124 -4.97 -11.49 -6.15
C VAL A 124 -4.44 -11.64 -7.58
N PRO A 125 -5.31 -11.79 -8.58
CA PRO A 125 -4.88 -11.98 -9.96
C PRO A 125 -3.92 -10.89 -10.46
N VAL A 126 -2.91 -11.29 -11.23
CA VAL A 126 -1.88 -10.37 -11.75
C VAL A 126 -2.44 -9.24 -12.62
N SER A 127 -3.62 -9.41 -13.21
CA SER A 127 -4.31 -8.34 -13.96
C SER A 127 -4.52 -7.08 -13.09
N ASN A 128 -4.66 -7.23 -11.78
CA ASN A 128 -4.86 -6.10 -10.88
C ASN A 128 -3.67 -5.12 -10.84
N ILE A 129 -2.43 -5.58 -11.06
CA ILE A 129 -1.29 -4.65 -11.13
C ILE A 129 -1.35 -3.79 -12.40
N LEU A 130 -1.82 -4.35 -13.53
CA LEU A 130 -1.99 -3.62 -14.78
C LEU A 130 -3.09 -2.57 -14.64
N GLU A 131 -4.23 -2.97 -14.07
CA GLU A 131 -5.33 -2.05 -13.79
C GLU A 131 -4.92 -0.93 -12.82
N ALA A 132 -4.17 -1.26 -11.75
CA ALA A 132 -3.65 -0.27 -10.82
C ALA A 132 -2.67 0.69 -11.49
N LYS A 133 -1.77 0.17 -12.34
CA LYS A 133 -0.85 0.99 -13.15
C LYS A 133 -1.60 1.98 -14.04
N ASP A 134 -2.58 1.50 -14.80
CA ASP A 134 -3.35 2.33 -15.73
C ASP A 134 -4.14 3.40 -14.98
N PHE A 135 -4.73 3.05 -13.83
CA PHE A 135 -5.41 4.01 -12.97
C PHE A 135 -4.45 5.08 -12.45
N LEU A 136 -3.28 4.70 -11.94
CA LEU A 136 -2.30 5.62 -11.38
C LEU A 136 -1.76 6.57 -12.46
N ILE A 137 -1.45 6.06 -13.66
CA ILE A 137 -0.98 6.89 -14.80
C ILE A 137 -2.06 7.92 -15.19
N ARG A 138 -3.31 7.48 -15.37
CA ARG A 138 -4.43 8.39 -15.70
C ARG A 138 -4.65 9.47 -14.66
N ASN A 139 -4.29 9.18 -13.42
CA ASN A 139 -4.36 10.10 -12.30
C ASN A 139 -3.04 10.88 -12.05
N ASN A 140 -2.14 10.95 -13.04
CA ASN A 140 -0.87 11.68 -12.95
C ASN A 140 0.01 11.24 -11.76
N VAL A 141 0.05 9.94 -11.47
CA VAL A 141 0.94 9.35 -10.47
C VAL A 141 2.05 8.59 -11.20
N SER A 142 3.30 8.92 -10.87
CA SER A 142 4.46 8.18 -11.39
C SER A 142 4.48 6.78 -10.79
N VAL A 143 4.40 5.75 -11.64
CA VAL A 143 4.35 4.36 -11.21
C VAL A 143 5.27 3.47 -12.04
N ASN A 144 6.07 2.68 -11.34
CA ASN A 144 6.84 1.58 -11.88
C ASN A 144 6.17 0.26 -11.48
N THR A 145 6.19 -0.71 -12.38
CA THR A 145 5.63 -2.04 -12.11
C THR A 145 6.66 -3.13 -12.40
N LYS A 146 6.65 -4.19 -11.61
CA LYS A 146 7.46 -5.39 -11.83
C LYS A 146 6.59 -6.63 -11.63
N ILE A 147 6.56 -7.51 -12.61
CA ILE A 147 5.95 -8.83 -12.50
C ILE A 147 7.08 -9.83 -12.28
N ILE A 148 6.94 -10.67 -11.25
CA ILE A 148 7.89 -11.73 -10.89
C ILE A 148 7.36 -13.05 -11.44
N LYS A 149 8.16 -13.73 -12.25
CA LYS A 149 7.77 -15.00 -12.88
C LYS A 149 7.72 -16.14 -11.87
N ASN A 150 6.73 -17.04 -12.06
CA ASN A 150 6.51 -18.22 -11.22
C ASN A 150 6.40 -17.88 -9.72
N CYS A 151 5.85 -16.73 -9.41
CA CYS A 151 5.66 -16.24 -8.05
C CYS A 151 4.17 -16.19 -7.72
N GLY A 152 3.78 -16.86 -6.63
CA GLY A 152 2.42 -16.80 -6.09
C GLY A 152 2.21 -15.61 -5.16
N HIS A 153 1.24 -15.74 -4.22
CA HIS A 153 0.89 -14.67 -3.27
C HIS A 153 1.89 -14.58 -2.10
N HIS A 154 3.10 -14.14 -2.38
CA HIS A 154 4.17 -13.93 -1.39
C HIS A 154 5.21 -12.91 -1.89
N ILE A 155 6.11 -12.47 -1.02
CA ILE A 155 7.18 -11.54 -1.36
C ILE A 155 8.51 -12.31 -1.47
N PRO A 156 9.02 -12.60 -2.67
CA PRO A 156 10.32 -13.25 -2.84
C PRO A 156 11.46 -12.26 -2.57
N ILE A 157 12.67 -12.78 -2.37
CA ILE A 157 13.90 -11.98 -2.11
C ILE A 157 14.15 -10.96 -3.23
N GLU A 158 13.93 -11.34 -4.49
CA GLU A 158 14.06 -10.42 -5.63
C GLU A 158 13.15 -9.19 -5.46
N ALA A 159 11.89 -9.40 -5.10
CA ALA A 159 10.92 -8.32 -4.88
C ALA A 159 11.33 -7.40 -3.72
N SER A 160 11.81 -7.98 -2.62
CA SER A 160 12.32 -7.22 -1.47
C SER A 160 13.54 -6.37 -1.84
N SER A 161 14.45 -6.92 -2.65
CA SER A 161 15.65 -6.23 -3.12
C SER A 161 15.32 -5.05 -4.03
N LEU A 162 14.36 -5.22 -4.95
CA LEU A 162 13.88 -4.16 -5.82
C LEU A 162 13.20 -3.04 -5.00
N ALA A 163 12.37 -3.42 -4.02
CA ALA A 163 11.73 -2.48 -3.12
C ALA A 163 12.75 -1.65 -2.33
N LEU A 164 13.75 -2.30 -1.76
CA LEU A 164 14.81 -1.64 -1.00
C LEU A 164 15.60 -0.65 -1.89
N HIS A 165 15.95 -1.07 -3.10
CA HIS A 165 16.62 -0.19 -4.06
C HIS A 165 15.78 1.05 -4.39
N PHE A 166 14.49 0.86 -4.68
CA PHE A 166 13.55 1.94 -4.96
C PHE A 166 13.42 2.91 -3.78
N ILE A 167 13.26 2.38 -2.56
CA ILE A 167 13.16 3.19 -1.32
C ILE A 167 14.44 4.00 -1.10
N LYS A 168 15.62 3.37 -1.20
CA LYS A 168 16.91 4.05 -1.02
C LYS A 168 17.09 5.19 -2.02
N LYS A 169 16.74 4.96 -3.29
CA LYS A 169 16.79 5.99 -4.33
C LYS A 169 15.90 7.19 -4.00
N ASN A 170 14.66 6.96 -3.55
CA ASN A 170 13.70 8.04 -3.27
C ASN A 170 14.04 8.79 -1.97
N LEU A 171 14.60 8.12 -0.97
CA LEU A 171 15.07 8.74 0.28
C LEU A 171 16.48 9.33 0.17
N GLU A 172 17.12 9.26 -1.01
CA GLU A 172 18.51 9.71 -1.24
C GLU A 172 19.51 9.12 -0.23
N ILE A 173 19.29 7.84 0.16
CA ILE A 173 20.18 7.11 1.07
C ILE A 173 21.30 6.48 0.25
N LYS A 174 22.54 6.88 0.56
CA LYS A 174 23.76 6.30 -0.03
C LYS A 174 24.10 4.96 0.61
#